data_ec4dfcc565337351dd11ad6ea40d1cad
#
_entry.id   ec4dfcc565337351dd11ad6ea40d1cad
#
_cell.length_a   1.000
_cell.length_b   1.000
_cell.length_c   1.000
_cell.angle_alpha   90.00
_cell.angle_beta   90.00
_cell.angle_gamma   90.00
#
_symmetry.space_group_name_H-M   'P 1'
#
loop_
_entity.id
_entity.type
_entity.pdbx_description
1 polymer ?
#
loop_
_entity_poly.entity_id
_entity_poly.type
_entity_poly.pdbx_seq_one_letter_code
_entity_poly.pdbx_strand_id
1 'polypeptide(L)'
;MANELYKKLLVISIFSVAMAVLEGAVVVYLRELYYSGGFTVAFREMPPWVIYVELFRELATLIMLLSIGWLTGQTKQARFAWFLYSFAIWDIFYYIWLKVFIDWPLSLLDWDILFLLPVTWLGPVLAPLICSVTMIALSLLILLGESQYLNFRMTKTSWILIIFGAIVIYASFTKDYTFMIFQNGFYKDPGHILQNPSFIEMAKTFVPASFSWTLFLFGELLILS
;
A
#
# COMPACT_ATOMS: atom_id res chain seq x y z
N MET A 1 -13.98 -18.83 22.10
CA MET A 1 -14.03 -17.84 20.99
C MET A 1 -12.94 -16.76 21.12
N ALA A 2 -12.88 -15.97 22.19
CA ALA A 2 -11.87 -14.90 22.34
C ALA A 2 -10.40 -15.41 22.26
N ASN A 3 -10.09 -16.54 22.89
CA ASN A 3 -8.75 -17.13 22.86
C ASN A 3 -8.32 -17.57 21.43
N GLU A 4 -9.25 -18.07 20.60
CA GLU A 4 -8.95 -18.46 19.22
C GLU A 4 -8.74 -17.25 18.30
N LEU A 5 -9.51 -16.18 18.50
CA LEU A 5 -9.30 -14.92 17.78
C LEU A 5 -7.92 -14.34 18.12
N TYR A 6 -7.57 -14.29 19.41
CA TYR A 6 -6.26 -13.80 19.85
C TYR A 6 -5.10 -14.60 19.27
N LYS A 7 -5.18 -15.94 19.27
CA LYS A 7 -4.16 -16.80 18.66
C LYS A 7 -3.99 -16.50 17.15
N LYS A 8 -5.09 -16.34 16.41
CA LYS A 8 -5.05 -16.00 15.00
C LYS A 8 -4.41 -14.62 14.77
N LEU A 9 -4.81 -13.61 15.56
CA LEU A 9 -4.19 -12.28 15.47
C LEU A 9 -2.68 -12.36 15.69
N LEU A 10 -2.23 -13.08 16.72
CA LEU A 10 -0.81 -13.25 17.02
C LEU A 10 -0.04 -13.92 15.86
N VAL A 11 -0.55 -15.05 15.34
CA VAL A 11 0.13 -15.81 14.29
C VAL A 11 0.19 -14.99 12.99
N ILE A 12 -0.89 -14.30 12.63
CA ILE A 12 -0.94 -13.45 11.44
C ILE A 12 -0.03 -12.23 11.61
N SER A 13 0.03 -11.65 12.80
CA SER A 13 1.00 -10.56 13.07
C SER A 13 2.44 -11.03 12.87
N ILE A 14 2.81 -12.19 13.41
CA ILE A 14 4.14 -12.76 13.24
C ILE A 14 4.46 -12.99 11.75
N PHE A 15 3.51 -13.55 10.99
CA PHE A 15 3.64 -13.74 9.55
C PHE A 15 3.84 -12.40 8.83
N SER A 16 3.00 -11.41 9.11
CA SER A 16 3.03 -10.11 8.45
C SER A 16 4.32 -9.33 8.78
N VAL A 17 4.79 -9.41 10.01
CA VAL A 17 6.08 -8.83 10.45
C VAL A 17 7.25 -9.49 9.70
N ALA A 18 7.25 -10.82 9.58
CA ALA A 18 8.30 -11.55 8.86
C ALA A 18 8.27 -11.23 7.35
N MET A 19 7.07 -11.14 6.76
CA MET A 19 6.89 -10.76 5.37
C MET A 19 7.38 -9.32 5.10
N ALA A 20 7.16 -8.39 6.04
CA ALA A 20 7.67 -7.02 5.97
C ALA A 20 9.21 -6.94 6.00
N VAL A 21 9.90 -7.88 6.68
CA VAL A 21 11.37 -8.00 6.60
C VAL A 21 11.83 -8.28 5.17
N LEU A 22 11.18 -9.24 4.49
CA LEU A 22 11.52 -9.59 3.10
C LEU A 22 11.30 -8.41 2.16
N GLU A 23 10.20 -7.70 2.34
CA GLU A 23 9.87 -6.49 1.59
C GLU A 23 10.92 -5.41 1.80
N GLY A 24 11.20 -5.06 3.06
CA GLY A 24 12.20 -4.06 3.43
C GLY A 24 13.59 -4.42 2.94
N ALA A 25 14.00 -5.70 2.99
CA ALA A 25 15.28 -6.15 2.49
C ALA A 25 15.44 -5.91 0.98
N VAL A 26 14.41 -6.22 0.17
CA VAL A 26 14.44 -5.96 -1.28
C VAL A 26 14.55 -4.46 -1.55
N VAL A 27 13.78 -3.63 -0.85
CA VAL A 27 13.84 -2.16 -1.00
C VAL A 27 15.20 -1.61 -0.59
N VAL A 28 15.82 -2.14 0.48
CA VAL A 28 17.19 -1.77 0.86
C VAL A 28 18.17 -2.08 -0.27
N TYR A 29 18.09 -3.28 -0.88
CA TYR A 29 18.97 -3.64 -2.00
C TYR A 29 18.74 -2.75 -3.22
N LEU A 30 17.49 -2.42 -3.55
CA LEU A 30 17.18 -1.51 -4.66
C LEU A 30 17.70 -0.10 -4.40
N ARG A 31 17.58 0.39 -3.16
CA ARG A 31 18.10 1.71 -2.78
C ARG A 31 19.62 1.76 -2.84
N GLU A 32 20.31 0.71 -2.37
CA GLU A 32 21.76 0.62 -2.46
C GLU A 32 22.25 0.57 -3.91
N LEU A 33 21.57 -0.19 -4.78
CA LEU A 33 21.98 -0.32 -6.17
C LEU A 33 21.70 0.92 -7.03
N TYR A 34 20.56 1.60 -6.81
CA TYR A 34 20.10 2.65 -7.71
C TYR A 34 20.03 4.05 -7.08
N TYR A 35 20.10 4.18 -5.76
CA TYR A 35 19.98 5.43 -5.04
C TYR A 35 21.19 5.70 -4.12
N SER A 36 22.40 5.38 -4.56
CA SER A 36 23.64 5.54 -3.79
C SER A 36 23.92 6.98 -3.30
N GLY A 37 23.28 7.98 -3.90
CA GLY A 37 23.32 9.39 -3.47
C GLY A 37 22.20 9.82 -2.52
N GLY A 38 21.45 8.87 -1.94
CA GLY A 38 20.27 9.11 -1.12
C GLY A 38 18.97 8.90 -1.89
N PHE A 39 17.93 8.43 -1.16
CA PHE A 39 16.63 8.13 -1.76
C PHE A 39 15.86 9.41 -2.11
N THR A 40 15.29 9.42 -3.31
CA THR A 40 14.33 10.44 -3.80
C THR A 40 13.20 9.73 -4.52
N VAL A 41 12.01 10.32 -4.55
CA VAL A 41 10.87 9.79 -5.32
C VAL A 41 11.00 10.02 -6.83
N ALA A 42 11.99 10.77 -7.27
CA ALA A 42 12.32 10.91 -8.68
C ALA A 42 12.81 9.56 -9.23
N PHE A 43 12.28 9.17 -10.37
CA PHE A 43 12.63 7.91 -11.00
C PHE A 43 14.15 7.85 -11.30
N ARG A 44 14.78 6.74 -10.89
CA ARG A 44 16.15 6.43 -11.29
C ARG A 44 16.13 5.45 -12.46
N GLU A 45 17.06 5.64 -13.38
CA GLU A 45 17.18 4.77 -14.55
C GLU A 45 17.56 3.37 -14.11
N MET A 46 16.62 2.45 -14.27
CA MET A 46 16.80 1.03 -14.01
C MET A 46 16.60 0.27 -15.31
N PRO A 47 17.30 -0.84 -15.52
CA PRO A 47 17.00 -1.72 -16.64
C PRO A 47 15.50 -2.10 -16.60
N PRO A 48 14.78 -2.10 -17.75
CA PRO A 48 13.34 -2.38 -17.77
C PRO A 48 12.96 -3.70 -17.12
N TRP A 49 13.81 -4.73 -17.21
CA TRP A 49 13.55 -6.02 -16.59
C TRP A 49 13.51 -5.93 -15.05
N VAL A 50 14.28 -5.02 -14.41
CA VAL A 50 14.24 -4.80 -12.95
C VAL A 50 12.88 -4.26 -12.55
N ILE A 51 12.33 -3.32 -13.32
CA ILE A 51 10.99 -2.75 -13.07
C ILE A 51 9.93 -3.85 -13.20
N TYR A 52 10.02 -4.73 -14.21
CA TYR A 52 9.09 -5.86 -14.33
C TYR A 52 9.19 -6.83 -13.14
N VAL A 53 10.41 -7.14 -12.68
CA VAL A 53 10.60 -7.98 -11.48
C VAL A 53 9.94 -7.34 -10.27
N GLU A 54 10.08 -6.02 -10.11
CA GLU A 54 9.46 -5.26 -9.02
C GLU A 54 7.93 -5.28 -9.09
N LEU A 55 7.34 -5.09 -10.27
CA LEU A 55 5.91 -5.21 -10.48
C LEU A 55 5.39 -6.62 -10.12
N PHE A 56 6.11 -7.67 -10.51
CA PHE A 56 5.75 -9.05 -10.13
C PHE A 56 5.90 -9.29 -8.63
N ARG A 57 6.90 -8.71 -7.98
CA ARG A 57 7.09 -8.78 -6.53
C ARG A 57 5.90 -8.13 -5.80
N GLU A 58 5.52 -6.90 -6.18
CA GLU A 58 4.34 -6.23 -5.60
C GLU A 58 3.08 -7.06 -5.78
N LEU A 59 2.83 -7.58 -6.98
CA LEU A 59 1.68 -8.45 -7.22
C LEU A 59 1.71 -9.70 -6.35
N ALA A 60 2.87 -10.34 -6.21
CA ALA A 60 3.05 -11.53 -5.35
C ALA A 60 2.77 -11.19 -3.88
N THR A 61 3.22 -10.03 -3.38
CA THR A 61 2.92 -9.53 -2.05
C THR A 61 1.41 -9.42 -1.82
N LEU A 62 0.68 -8.80 -2.74
CA LEU A 62 -0.78 -8.69 -2.66
C LEU A 62 -1.47 -10.06 -2.67
N ILE A 63 -1.02 -11.00 -3.53
CA ILE A 63 -1.56 -12.36 -3.60
C ILE A 63 -1.33 -13.10 -2.28
N MET A 64 -0.13 -13.00 -1.68
CA MET A 64 0.16 -13.64 -0.39
C MET A 64 -0.74 -13.09 0.73
N LEU A 65 -0.92 -11.77 0.82
CA LEU A 65 -1.80 -11.14 1.82
C LEU A 65 -3.28 -11.53 1.62
N LEU A 66 -3.76 -11.55 0.37
CA LEU A 66 -5.11 -12.03 0.03
C LEU A 66 -5.30 -13.51 0.40
N SER A 67 -4.27 -14.33 0.18
CA SER A 67 -4.30 -15.76 0.51
C SER A 67 -4.42 -15.98 2.02
N ILE A 68 -3.74 -15.20 2.85
CA ILE A 68 -3.90 -15.22 4.30
C ILE A 68 -5.34 -14.91 4.70
N GLY A 69 -5.92 -13.85 4.12
CA GLY A 69 -7.33 -13.52 4.34
C GLY A 69 -8.27 -14.67 3.99
N TRP A 70 -8.02 -15.32 2.82
CA TRP A 70 -8.83 -16.44 2.34
C TRP A 70 -8.74 -17.67 3.23
N LEU A 71 -7.53 -18.05 3.66
CA LEU A 71 -7.28 -19.23 4.50
C LEU A 71 -7.83 -19.06 5.92
N THR A 72 -7.82 -17.84 6.46
CA THR A 72 -8.17 -17.59 7.86
C THR A 72 -9.65 -17.29 8.06
N GLY A 73 -10.28 -16.55 7.11
CA GLY A 73 -11.67 -16.13 7.22
C GLY A 73 -12.65 -17.17 6.70
N GLN A 74 -13.74 -17.42 7.45
CA GLN A 74 -14.80 -18.35 7.07
C GLN A 74 -15.89 -17.67 6.22
N THR A 75 -16.12 -16.39 6.42
CA THR A 75 -17.08 -15.58 5.66
C THR A 75 -16.35 -14.62 4.71
N LYS A 76 -17.07 -14.04 3.73
CA LYS A 76 -16.48 -13.04 2.83
C LYS A 76 -15.95 -11.83 3.59
N GLN A 77 -16.68 -11.34 4.58
CA GLN A 77 -16.28 -10.18 5.38
C GLN A 77 -15.13 -10.52 6.34
N ALA A 78 -15.08 -11.73 6.92
CA ALA A 78 -13.94 -12.18 7.70
C ALA A 78 -12.67 -12.30 6.83
N ARG A 79 -12.79 -12.82 5.61
CA ARG A 79 -11.66 -12.90 4.66
C ARG A 79 -11.12 -11.52 4.34
N PHE A 80 -12.00 -10.57 4.09
CA PHE A 80 -11.64 -9.18 3.87
C PHE A 80 -10.97 -8.56 5.10
N ALA A 81 -11.53 -8.77 6.30
CA ALA A 81 -10.96 -8.27 7.55
C ALA A 81 -9.55 -8.84 7.83
N TRP A 82 -9.34 -10.14 7.62
CA TRP A 82 -8.02 -10.75 7.80
C TRP A 82 -7.01 -10.28 6.76
N PHE A 83 -7.44 -10.03 5.52
CA PHE A 83 -6.61 -9.39 4.51
C PHE A 83 -6.20 -7.98 4.95
N LEU A 84 -7.14 -7.13 5.37
CA LEU A 84 -6.84 -5.78 5.85
C LEU A 84 -5.89 -5.79 7.05
N TYR A 85 -6.13 -6.69 8.00
CA TYR A 85 -5.28 -6.83 9.19
C TYR A 85 -3.85 -7.21 8.83
N SER A 86 -3.69 -8.24 8.00
CA SER A 86 -2.34 -8.68 7.59
C SER A 86 -1.61 -7.62 6.76
N PHE A 87 -2.33 -6.94 5.87
CA PHE A 87 -1.78 -5.84 5.08
C PHE A 87 -1.30 -4.69 5.97
N ALA A 88 -2.14 -4.26 6.92
CA ALA A 88 -1.83 -3.14 7.80
C ALA A 88 -0.61 -3.42 8.70
N ILE A 89 -0.52 -4.63 9.27
CA ILE A 89 0.66 -5.02 10.07
C ILE A 89 1.90 -5.08 9.19
N TRP A 90 1.81 -5.65 7.98
CA TRP A 90 2.91 -5.70 7.02
C TRP A 90 3.38 -4.29 6.66
N ASP A 91 2.49 -3.35 6.34
CA ASP A 91 2.82 -1.99 5.93
C ASP A 91 3.49 -1.19 7.05
N ILE A 92 2.95 -1.25 8.29
CA ILE A 92 3.58 -0.60 9.45
C ILE A 92 5.00 -1.14 9.67
N PHE A 93 5.15 -2.47 9.66
CA PHE A 93 6.45 -3.09 9.92
C PHE A 93 7.44 -2.93 8.75
N TYR A 94 6.97 -2.71 7.53
CA TYR A 94 7.83 -2.30 6.41
C TYR A 94 8.61 -1.02 6.76
N TYR A 95 7.94 0.03 7.23
CA TYR A 95 8.61 1.25 7.65
C TYR A 95 9.46 1.09 8.90
N ILE A 96 9.05 0.26 9.84
CA ILE A 96 9.86 -0.05 11.03
C ILE A 96 11.17 -0.72 10.60
N TRP A 97 11.12 -1.68 9.68
CA TRP A 97 12.32 -2.36 9.20
C TRP A 97 13.22 -1.46 8.37
N LEU A 98 12.69 -0.60 7.53
CA LEU A 98 13.50 0.41 6.83
C LEU A 98 14.19 1.35 7.83
N LYS A 99 13.50 1.74 8.89
CA LYS A 99 14.12 2.54 9.96
C LYS A 99 15.25 1.80 10.65
N VAL A 100 15.09 0.51 10.90
CA VAL A 100 16.12 -0.34 11.54
C VAL A 100 17.31 -0.58 10.60
N PHE A 101 17.07 -0.84 9.31
CA PHE A 101 18.13 -1.23 8.38
C PHE A 101 18.95 -0.06 7.84
N ILE A 102 18.30 1.07 7.54
CA ILE A 102 18.91 2.19 6.81
C ILE A 102 18.61 3.55 7.43
N ASP A 103 18.10 3.60 8.68
CA ASP A 103 17.70 4.83 9.40
C ASP A 103 16.76 5.75 8.60
N TRP A 104 15.88 5.16 7.77
CA TRP A 104 14.89 5.88 6.99
C TRP A 104 13.46 5.37 7.31
N PRO A 105 12.43 6.22 7.37
CA PRO A 105 12.40 7.66 7.10
C PRO A 105 13.03 8.49 8.23
N LEU A 106 13.52 9.68 7.91
CA LEU A 106 13.99 10.66 8.90
C LEU A 106 12.79 11.40 9.52
N SER A 107 11.74 11.59 8.74
CA SER A 107 10.47 12.20 9.12
C SER A 107 9.30 11.41 8.55
N LEU A 108 8.17 11.36 9.26
CA LEU A 108 6.93 10.79 8.73
C LEU A 108 6.38 11.58 7.53
N LEU A 109 6.89 12.77 7.26
CA LEU A 109 6.54 13.56 6.09
C LEU A 109 7.48 13.33 4.91
N ASP A 110 8.50 12.49 5.05
CA ASP A 110 9.34 12.07 3.94
C ASP A 110 8.50 11.34 2.90
N TRP A 111 8.77 11.63 1.63
CA TRP A 111 8.06 11.02 0.52
C TRP A 111 8.56 9.62 0.21
N ASP A 112 7.63 8.73 -0.14
CA ASP A 112 7.93 7.37 -0.58
C ASP A 112 7.20 7.02 -1.88
N ILE A 113 7.72 6.00 -2.56
CA ILE A 113 7.06 5.29 -3.65
C ILE A 113 6.40 4.06 -3.01
N LEU A 114 5.07 4.14 -2.85
CA LEU A 114 4.31 3.12 -2.11
C LEU A 114 4.06 1.86 -2.94
N PHE A 115 3.63 2.06 -4.18
CA PHE A 115 3.35 1.01 -5.17
C PHE A 115 3.60 1.53 -6.57
N LEU A 116 3.96 0.62 -7.48
CA LEU A 116 4.08 0.90 -8.92
C LEU A 116 2.82 0.50 -9.69
N LEU A 117 2.00 -0.42 -9.16
CA LEU A 117 0.80 -0.96 -9.79
C LEU A 117 -0.47 -0.18 -9.42
N PRO A 118 -1.37 0.07 -10.37
CA PRO A 118 -1.20 0.06 -11.84
C PRO A 118 -0.52 1.32 -12.36
N VAL A 119 -0.33 2.31 -11.52
CA VAL A 119 0.36 3.59 -11.71
C VAL A 119 1.13 3.88 -10.44
N THR A 120 2.25 4.57 -10.52
CA THR A 120 3.08 4.89 -9.35
C THR A 120 2.32 5.69 -8.30
N TRP A 121 2.31 5.18 -7.07
CA TRP A 121 1.70 5.83 -5.91
C TRP A 121 2.78 6.59 -5.16
N LEU A 122 2.54 7.87 -4.96
CA LEU A 122 3.47 8.76 -4.28
C LEU A 122 2.79 9.42 -3.08
N GLY A 123 3.46 9.41 -1.94
CA GLY A 123 2.92 10.06 -0.76
C GLY A 123 3.92 10.11 0.39
N PRO A 124 3.64 10.96 1.40
CA PRO A 124 4.42 10.97 2.63
C PRO A 124 4.14 9.69 3.43
N VAL A 125 5.15 9.16 4.11
CA VAL A 125 5.10 7.95 4.94
C VAL A 125 3.94 7.97 5.95
N LEU A 126 3.56 9.14 6.44
CA LEU A 126 2.42 9.28 7.35
C LEU A 126 1.10 8.82 6.74
N ALA A 127 0.90 8.99 5.43
CA ALA A 127 -0.38 8.66 4.79
C ALA A 127 -0.66 7.13 4.78
N PRO A 128 0.23 6.24 4.31
CA PRO A 128 0.01 4.79 4.41
C PRO A 128 -0.08 4.32 5.86
N LEU A 129 0.65 4.92 6.81
CA LEU A 129 0.52 4.57 8.22
C LEU A 129 -0.87 4.91 8.78
N ILE A 130 -1.49 6.03 8.38
CA ILE A 130 -2.88 6.35 8.72
C ILE A 130 -3.82 5.30 8.13
N CYS A 131 -3.67 4.96 6.82
CA CYS A 131 -4.44 3.88 6.20
C CYS A 131 -4.32 2.57 6.98
N SER A 132 -3.10 2.22 7.41
CA SER A 132 -2.85 0.99 8.17
C SER A 132 -3.56 0.99 9.53
N VAL A 133 -3.57 2.10 10.25
CA VAL A 133 -4.34 2.23 11.50
C VAL A 133 -5.83 2.09 11.23
N THR A 134 -6.36 2.73 10.19
CA THR A 134 -7.77 2.59 9.76
C THR A 134 -8.10 1.14 9.38
N MET A 135 -7.23 0.47 8.63
CA MET A 135 -7.40 -0.94 8.26
C MET A 135 -7.41 -1.87 9.48
N ILE A 136 -6.53 -1.64 10.48
CA ILE A 136 -6.56 -2.41 11.74
C ILE A 136 -7.88 -2.18 12.47
N ALA A 137 -8.30 -0.92 12.64
CA ALA A 137 -9.55 -0.60 13.33
C ALA A 137 -10.76 -1.26 12.64
N LEU A 138 -10.87 -1.11 11.33
CA LEU A 138 -11.95 -1.71 10.54
C LEU A 138 -11.93 -3.24 10.60
N SER A 139 -10.77 -3.86 10.47
CA SER A 139 -10.64 -5.32 10.55
C SER A 139 -11.06 -5.87 11.92
N LEU A 140 -10.63 -5.22 13.01
CA LEU A 140 -11.01 -5.62 14.36
C LEU A 140 -12.51 -5.43 14.61
N LEU A 141 -13.13 -4.35 14.14
CA LEU A 141 -14.57 -4.14 14.24
C LEU A 141 -15.35 -5.25 13.54
N ILE A 142 -14.94 -5.65 12.33
CA ILE A 142 -15.59 -6.75 11.59
C ILE A 142 -15.40 -8.09 12.32
N LEU A 143 -14.18 -8.41 12.76
CA LEU A 143 -13.87 -9.69 13.40
C LEU A 143 -14.55 -9.82 14.78
N LEU A 144 -14.59 -8.74 15.56
CA LEU A 144 -15.31 -8.71 16.84
C LEU A 144 -16.82 -8.80 16.62
N GLY A 145 -17.35 -8.10 15.63
CA GLY A 145 -18.76 -8.20 15.26
C GLY A 145 -19.18 -9.64 14.91
N GLU A 146 -18.39 -10.34 14.10
CA GLU A 146 -18.64 -11.76 13.78
C GLU A 146 -18.49 -12.71 14.98
N SER A 147 -17.58 -12.38 15.91
CA SER A 147 -17.38 -13.23 17.09
C SER A 147 -18.48 -13.07 18.15
N GLN A 148 -19.13 -11.90 18.21
CA GLN A 148 -20.12 -11.56 19.22
C GLN A 148 -21.56 -11.80 18.76
N TYR A 149 -21.84 -11.60 17.47
CA TYR A 149 -23.19 -11.64 16.92
C TYR A 149 -23.34 -12.73 15.87
N LEU A 150 -24.24 -13.70 16.09
CA LEU A 150 -24.49 -14.87 15.23
C LEU A 150 -24.82 -14.51 13.76
N ASN A 151 -25.37 -13.32 13.52
CA ASN A 151 -25.79 -12.85 12.17
C ASN A 151 -25.16 -11.51 11.79
N PHE A 152 -23.98 -11.18 12.30
CA PHE A 152 -23.31 -9.94 11.94
C PHE A 152 -23.08 -9.91 10.43
N ARG A 153 -23.55 -8.85 9.79
CA ARG A 153 -23.30 -8.57 8.36
C ARG A 153 -23.09 -7.09 8.15
N MET A 154 -22.04 -6.76 7.45
CA MET A 154 -21.82 -5.40 6.95
C MET A 154 -22.94 -5.02 5.99
N THR A 155 -23.45 -3.80 6.12
CA THR A 155 -24.50 -3.28 5.25
C THR A 155 -23.97 -3.00 3.83
N LYS A 156 -24.87 -2.93 2.84
CA LYS A 156 -24.49 -2.49 1.49
C LYS A 156 -23.91 -1.08 1.50
N THR A 157 -24.45 -0.21 2.34
CA THR A 157 -23.96 1.17 2.51
C THR A 157 -22.53 1.18 3.00
N SER A 158 -22.19 0.39 4.04
CA SER A 158 -20.82 0.28 4.54
C SER A 158 -19.85 -0.17 3.43
N TRP A 159 -20.23 -1.16 2.62
CA TRP A 159 -19.40 -1.59 1.49
C TRP A 159 -19.19 -0.49 0.44
N ILE A 160 -20.25 0.27 0.12
CA ILE A 160 -20.15 1.39 -0.83
C ILE A 160 -19.22 2.48 -0.27
N LEU A 161 -19.34 2.82 1.01
CA LEU A 161 -18.50 3.84 1.64
C LEU A 161 -17.02 3.42 1.68
N ILE A 162 -16.74 2.17 2.03
CA ILE A 162 -15.37 1.63 2.04
C ILE A 162 -14.77 1.65 0.62
N ILE A 163 -15.50 1.15 -0.38
CA ILE A 163 -15.01 1.13 -1.76
C ILE A 163 -14.79 2.54 -2.29
N PHE A 164 -15.75 3.44 -2.08
CA PHE A 164 -15.63 4.81 -2.55
C PHE A 164 -14.51 5.56 -1.82
N GLY A 165 -14.40 5.40 -0.50
CA GLY A 165 -13.28 5.93 0.29
C GLY A 165 -11.92 5.43 -0.20
N ALA A 166 -11.80 4.12 -0.46
CA ALA A 166 -10.57 3.53 -1.01
C ALA A 166 -10.21 4.11 -2.40
N ILE A 167 -11.20 4.34 -3.28
CA ILE A 167 -10.98 5.01 -4.57
C ILE A 167 -10.48 6.44 -4.40
N VAL A 168 -11.05 7.18 -3.45
CA VAL A 168 -10.64 8.56 -3.15
C VAL A 168 -9.21 8.60 -2.59
N ILE A 169 -8.87 7.68 -1.68
CA ILE A 169 -7.51 7.53 -1.15
C ILE A 169 -6.53 7.17 -2.29
N TYR A 170 -6.88 6.19 -3.11
CA TYR A 170 -6.09 5.83 -4.29
C TYR A 170 -5.83 7.05 -5.19
N ALA A 171 -6.85 7.84 -5.48
CA ALA A 171 -6.72 9.05 -6.27
C ALA A 171 -5.77 10.07 -5.61
N SER A 172 -5.74 10.18 -4.27
CA SER A 172 -4.83 11.09 -3.57
C SER A 172 -3.34 10.74 -3.77
N PHE A 173 -3.02 9.44 -3.88
CA PHE A 173 -1.65 8.94 -4.10
C PHE A 173 -1.22 8.98 -5.56
N THR A 174 -2.15 8.84 -6.51
CA THR A 174 -1.81 8.62 -7.92
C THR A 174 -2.07 9.81 -8.83
N LYS A 175 -2.84 10.82 -8.39
CA LYS A 175 -3.33 11.90 -9.24
C LYS A 175 -2.23 12.64 -9.99
N ASP A 176 -1.12 12.98 -9.32
CA ASP A 176 -0.08 13.81 -9.91
C ASP A 176 0.69 13.06 -11.00
N TYR A 177 0.99 11.77 -10.73
CA TYR A 177 1.64 10.90 -11.71
C TYR A 177 0.71 10.55 -12.88
N THR A 178 -0.56 10.27 -12.58
CA THR A 178 -1.60 10.06 -13.59
C THR A 178 -1.78 11.29 -14.47
N PHE A 179 -1.83 12.47 -13.86
CA PHE A 179 -1.97 13.73 -14.59
C PHE A 179 -0.78 13.97 -15.54
N MET A 180 0.44 13.70 -15.07
CA MET A 180 1.66 13.77 -15.90
C MET A 180 1.55 12.83 -17.10
N ILE A 181 1.11 11.58 -16.92
CA ILE A 181 0.91 10.60 -18.01
C ILE A 181 -0.13 11.11 -19.02
N PHE A 182 -1.27 11.63 -18.53
CA PHE A 182 -2.36 12.07 -19.41
C PHE A 182 -2.03 13.35 -20.17
N GLN A 183 -1.44 14.35 -19.51
CA GLN A 183 -1.06 15.62 -20.17
C GLN A 183 -0.08 15.43 -21.32
N ASN A 184 0.84 14.47 -21.20
CA ASN A 184 1.87 14.23 -22.20
C ASN A 184 1.51 13.12 -23.20
N GLY A 185 0.29 12.57 -23.10
CA GLY A 185 -0.22 11.59 -24.04
C GLY A 185 0.40 10.21 -23.95
N PHE A 186 1.14 9.89 -22.88
CA PHE A 186 1.79 8.58 -22.66
C PHE A 186 0.81 7.43 -22.50
N TYR A 187 -0.44 7.70 -22.13
CA TYR A 187 -1.52 6.70 -22.05
C TYR A 187 -1.86 6.05 -23.41
N LYS A 188 -1.41 6.62 -24.53
CA LYS A 188 -1.68 6.10 -25.89
C LYS A 188 -0.90 4.84 -26.22
N ASP A 189 0.22 4.60 -25.55
CA ASP A 189 1.05 3.41 -25.72
C ASP A 189 1.56 2.89 -24.35
N PRO A 190 0.67 2.33 -23.54
CA PRO A 190 1.03 1.88 -22.20
C PRO A 190 2.00 0.70 -22.20
N GLY A 191 2.02 -0.12 -23.25
CA GLY A 191 2.92 -1.27 -23.37
C GLY A 191 4.39 -0.90 -23.53
N HIS A 192 4.68 0.28 -24.06
CA HIS A 192 6.06 0.73 -24.31
C HIS A 192 6.42 2.00 -23.52
N ILE A 193 5.60 2.39 -22.55
CA ILE A 193 5.81 3.61 -21.77
C ILE A 193 7.19 3.63 -21.08
N LEU A 194 7.65 2.50 -20.56
CA LEU A 194 8.95 2.34 -19.88
C LEU A 194 10.15 2.39 -20.85
N GLN A 195 9.90 2.35 -22.17
CA GLN A 195 10.90 2.45 -23.23
C GLN A 195 10.85 3.81 -23.92
N ASN A 196 9.89 4.67 -23.58
CA ASN A 196 9.73 5.99 -24.17
C ASN A 196 10.74 6.98 -23.56
N PRO A 197 11.70 7.52 -24.35
CA PRO A 197 12.73 8.41 -23.80
C PRO A 197 12.16 9.68 -23.14
N SER A 198 11.09 10.25 -23.71
CA SER A 198 10.46 11.45 -23.17
C SER A 198 9.77 11.16 -21.82
N PHE A 199 9.16 9.98 -21.67
CA PHE A 199 8.58 9.56 -20.40
C PHE A 199 9.69 9.39 -19.34
N ILE A 200 10.77 8.69 -19.69
CA ILE A 200 11.90 8.43 -18.77
C ILE A 200 12.51 9.76 -18.31
N GLU A 201 12.76 10.69 -19.22
CA GLU A 201 13.33 12.01 -18.90
C GLU A 201 12.42 12.79 -17.93
N MET A 202 11.10 12.78 -18.20
CA MET A 202 10.12 13.46 -17.37
C MET A 202 10.00 12.79 -15.99
N ALA A 203 9.98 11.47 -15.94
CA ALA A 203 9.90 10.72 -14.68
C ALA A 203 11.14 10.92 -13.78
N LYS A 204 12.34 11.11 -14.38
CA LYS A 204 13.58 11.43 -13.65
C LYS A 204 13.54 12.77 -12.91
N THR A 205 12.76 13.72 -13.42
CA THR A 205 12.64 15.07 -12.84
C THR A 205 11.35 15.26 -12.07
N PHE A 206 10.45 14.27 -12.12
CA PHE A 206 9.13 14.39 -11.51
C PHE A 206 9.22 14.26 -9.97
N VAL A 207 8.89 15.35 -9.29
CA VAL A 207 8.73 15.40 -7.84
C VAL A 207 7.41 16.12 -7.55
N PRO A 208 6.46 15.49 -6.84
CA PRO A 208 5.20 16.13 -6.47
C PRO A 208 5.46 17.37 -5.61
N ALA A 209 4.73 18.47 -5.87
CA ALA A 209 4.89 19.70 -5.10
C ALA A 209 4.28 19.60 -3.70
N SER A 210 3.16 18.91 -3.56
CA SER A 210 2.47 18.72 -2.28
C SER A 210 1.53 17.52 -2.33
N PHE A 211 1.35 16.85 -1.19
CA PHE A 211 0.37 15.78 -1.05
C PHE A 211 -1.04 16.34 -0.81
N SER A 212 -2.05 15.70 -1.40
CA SER A 212 -3.45 16.13 -1.27
C SER A 212 -4.10 15.62 0.01
N TRP A 213 -3.70 16.17 1.16
CA TRP A 213 -4.23 15.80 2.46
C TRP A 213 -5.77 15.93 2.55
N THR A 214 -6.35 16.95 1.95
CA THR A 214 -7.82 17.14 1.95
C THR A 214 -8.53 15.98 1.28
N LEU A 215 -8.06 15.55 0.10
CA LEU A 215 -8.63 14.43 -0.62
C LEU A 215 -8.42 13.12 0.14
N PHE A 216 -7.22 12.91 0.66
CA PHE A 216 -6.86 11.76 1.47
C PHE A 216 -7.75 11.61 2.71
N LEU A 217 -7.84 12.67 3.53
CA LEU A 217 -8.65 12.66 4.75
C LEU A 217 -10.15 12.51 4.46
N PHE A 218 -10.64 13.04 3.34
CA PHE A 218 -12.02 12.79 2.92
C PHE A 218 -12.27 11.31 2.63
N GLY A 219 -11.33 10.63 1.97
CA GLY A 219 -11.42 9.18 1.75
C GLY A 219 -11.40 8.38 3.05
N GLU A 220 -10.53 8.74 4.01
CA GLU A 220 -10.48 8.12 5.35
C GLU A 220 -11.79 8.31 6.12
N LEU A 221 -12.37 9.50 6.11
CA LEU A 221 -13.66 9.78 6.75
C LEU A 221 -14.79 8.94 6.17
N LEU A 222 -14.80 8.70 4.85
CA LEU A 222 -15.78 7.82 4.22
C LEU A 222 -15.67 6.37 4.69
N ILE A 223 -14.45 5.87 4.89
CA ILE A 223 -14.23 4.50 5.37
C ILE A 223 -14.67 4.36 6.83
N LEU A 224 -14.49 5.39 7.63
CA LEU A 224 -14.81 5.39 9.06
C LEU A 224 -16.27 5.73 9.38
N SER A 225 -17.09 6.15 8.40
CA SER A 225 -18.50 6.51 8.57
C SER A 225 -19.44 5.33 8.35
#